data_653ba00813c4d4849e0010abcc20a51a
#
_entry.id   653ba00813c4d4849e0010abcc20a51a
#
_cell.length_a   1.000
_cell.length_b   1.000
_cell.length_c   1.000
_cell.angle_alpha   90.00
_cell.angle_beta   90.00
_cell.angle_gamma   90.00
#
_symmetry.space_group_name_H-M   'P 1'
#
loop_
_entity.id
_entity.type
_entity.pdbx_description
1 polymer ?
#
loop_
_entity_poly.entity_id
_entity_poly.type
_entity_poly.pdbx_seq_one_letter_code
_entity_poly.pdbx_strand_id
1 'polypeptide(L)'
;MFFLCLSCSHRPVQEVDTVSYRGWENCLKLSNRAVSVIVNPTYGGQILYFGLESRGDNILWSDSVINGWTVENYIRTRRSPDAGRFDIGNERRTENIHDSIWAGPYQTFIEEDKLRLVSHPSQAMGIQVERIYFLEENQPVLHIKQRMSNISNGEVEYCFWTRTDRK
;
A
#
# COMPACT_ATOMS: atom_id res chain seq x y z
N MET A 1 -16.60 -36.13 35.32
CA MET A 1 -16.21 -34.70 35.38
C MET A 1 -15.61 -34.34 34.04
N PHE A 2 -16.43 -33.76 33.11
CA PHE A 2 -15.99 -33.39 31.76
C PHE A 2 -15.46 -31.95 31.80
N PHE A 3 -14.18 -31.76 31.54
CA PHE A 3 -13.62 -30.43 31.29
C PHE A 3 -13.90 -30.06 29.85
N LEU A 4 -14.81 -29.12 29.62
CA LEU A 4 -14.95 -28.40 28.36
C LEU A 4 -13.78 -27.41 28.29
N CYS A 5 -12.74 -27.74 27.49
CA CYS A 5 -11.79 -26.74 27.03
C CYS A 5 -12.50 -25.79 26.05
N LEU A 6 -12.93 -24.62 26.54
CA LEU A 6 -13.27 -23.49 25.69
C LEU A 6 -11.97 -23.04 25.01
N SER A 7 -11.77 -23.52 23.79
CA SER A 7 -10.75 -22.94 22.89
C SER A 7 -11.21 -21.53 22.56
N CYS A 8 -10.60 -20.54 23.22
CA CYS A 8 -10.74 -19.15 22.86
C CYS A 8 -10.01 -18.97 21.52
N SER A 9 -10.71 -19.14 20.40
CA SER A 9 -10.17 -18.79 19.09
C SER A 9 -10.00 -17.27 19.07
N HIS A 10 -8.76 -16.83 19.21
CA HIS A 10 -8.42 -15.44 19.01
C HIS A 10 -8.70 -15.12 17.53
N ARG A 11 -9.81 -14.43 17.24
CA ARG A 11 -10.01 -13.92 15.90
C ARG A 11 -8.96 -12.83 15.65
N PRO A 12 -8.31 -12.83 14.50
CA PRO A 12 -7.36 -11.78 14.17
C PRO A 12 -8.05 -10.42 14.29
N VAL A 13 -7.32 -9.44 14.81
CA VAL A 13 -7.79 -8.06 15.01
C VAL A 13 -8.18 -7.40 13.68
N GLN A 14 -7.53 -7.83 12.61
CA GLN A 14 -7.86 -7.46 11.23
C GLN A 14 -7.86 -8.69 10.33
N GLU A 15 -8.63 -8.63 9.25
CA GLU A 15 -8.65 -9.63 8.17
C GLU A 15 -7.96 -9.07 6.95
N VAL A 16 -7.25 -9.93 6.20
CA VAL A 16 -6.60 -9.58 4.94
C VAL A 16 -7.11 -10.51 3.86
N ASP A 17 -7.86 -9.95 2.91
CA ASP A 17 -8.44 -10.66 1.79
C ASP A 17 -7.82 -10.23 0.47
N THR A 18 -7.77 -11.15 -0.50
CA THR A 18 -7.45 -10.81 -1.87
C THR A 18 -8.72 -10.44 -2.62
N VAL A 19 -8.73 -9.27 -3.26
CA VAL A 19 -9.90 -8.72 -3.97
C VAL A 19 -9.51 -8.14 -5.32
N SER A 20 -10.47 -8.09 -6.26
CA SER A 20 -10.35 -7.27 -7.47
C SER A 20 -10.94 -5.89 -7.19
N TYR A 21 -10.25 -4.83 -7.56
CA TYR A 21 -10.71 -3.48 -7.35
C TYR A 21 -10.31 -2.56 -8.50
N ARG A 22 -11.29 -1.87 -9.09
CA ARG A 22 -11.10 -0.88 -10.17
C ARG A 22 -10.24 -1.37 -11.34
N GLY A 23 -10.40 -2.65 -11.76
CA GLY A 23 -9.65 -3.23 -12.87
C GLY A 23 -8.26 -3.77 -12.52
N TRP A 24 -7.86 -3.67 -11.25
CA TRP A 24 -6.70 -4.39 -10.74
C TRP A 24 -7.13 -5.66 -10.04
N GLU A 25 -6.48 -6.76 -10.41
CA GLU A 25 -6.57 -8.03 -9.71
C GLU A 25 -5.55 -8.08 -8.55
N ASN A 26 -5.77 -9.02 -7.62
CA ASN A 26 -4.86 -9.27 -6.51
C ASN A 26 -4.57 -8.04 -5.62
N CYS A 27 -5.50 -7.10 -5.53
CA CYS A 27 -5.48 -6.09 -4.49
C CYS A 27 -5.70 -6.75 -3.12
N LEU A 28 -5.20 -6.13 -2.08
CA LEU A 28 -5.32 -6.63 -0.71
C LEU A 28 -6.22 -5.71 0.10
N LYS A 29 -7.32 -6.27 0.59
CA LYS A 29 -8.25 -5.59 1.48
C LYS A 29 -7.89 -5.94 2.93
N LEU A 30 -7.52 -4.92 3.70
CA LEU A 30 -7.41 -4.99 5.14
C LEU A 30 -8.73 -4.49 5.73
N SER A 31 -9.33 -5.21 6.65
CA SER A 31 -10.53 -4.76 7.33
C SER A 31 -10.52 -5.09 8.81
N ASN A 32 -11.11 -4.21 9.58
CA ASN A 32 -11.54 -4.42 10.96
C ASN A 32 -13.04 -4.07 11.07
N ARG A 33 -13.59 -4.00 12.27
CA ARG A 33 -15.02 -3.69 12.45
C ARG A 33 -15.41 -2.24 12.12
N ALA A 34 -14.41 -1.34 12.00
CA ALA A 34 -14.64 0.08 11.80
C ALA A 34 -14.38 0.54 10.36
N VAL A 35 -13.36 -0.03 9.70
CA VAL A 35 -12.83 0.50 8.44
C VAL A 35 -12.31 -0.61 7.53
N SER A 36 -12.41 -0.38 6.21
CA SER A 36 -11.69 -1.13 5.17
C SER A 36 -10.68 -0.27 4.45
N VAL A 37 -9.59 -0.90 4.08
CA VAL A 37 -8.50 -0.33 3.28
C VAL A 37 -8.16 -1.28 2.15
N ILE A 38 -8.04 -0.80 0.92
CA ILE A 38 -7.58 -1.61 -0.21
C ILE A 38 -6.24 -1.08 -0.68
N VAL A 39 -5.24 -1.95 -0.69
CA VAL A 39 -3.88 -1.68 -1.13
C VAL A 39 -3.61 -2.43 -2.42
N ASN A 40 -2.95 -1.78 -3.38
CA ASN A 40 -2.56 -2.39 -4.64
C ASN A 40 -1.06 -2.73 -4.66
N PRO A 41 -0.67 -3.98 -4.41
CA PRO A 41 0.73 -4.38 -4.44
C PRO A 41 1.31 -4.43 -5.86
N THR A 42 0.48 -4.54 -6.91
CA THR A 42 0.96 -4.64 -8.28
C THR A 42 1.25 -3.29 -8.92
N TYR A 43 0.80 -2.19 -8.28
CA TYR A 43 0.98 -0.83 -8.77
C TYR A 43 1.38 0.11 -7.63
N GLY A 44 2.67 0.18 -7.35
CA GLY A 44 3.27 1.12 -6.40
C GLY A 44 2.95 0.89 -4.92
N GLY A 45 2.27 -0.17 -4.55
CA GLY A 45 1.82 -0.40 -3.18
C GLY A 45 0.85 0.67 -2.67
N GLN A 46 0.06 1.28 -3.55
CA GLN A 46 -0.80 2.41 -3.25
C GLN A 46 -2.05 2.01 -2.49
N ILE A 47 -2.60 2.94 -1.70
CA ILE A 47 -3.92 2.80 -1.09
C ILE A 47 -4.96 3.31 -2.09
N LEU A 48 -5.80 2.41 -2.59
CA LEU A 48 -6.85 2.73 -3.55
C LEU A 48 -8.19 3.05 -2.89
N TYR A 49 -8.40 2.55 -1.68
CA TYR A 49 -9.63 2.70 -0.92
C TYR A 49 -9.33 2.85 0.57
N PHE A 50 -10.03 3.77 1.18
CA PHE A 50 -10.12 3.93 2.62
C PHE A 50 -11.53 4.41 2.97
N GLY A 51 -12.26 3.63 3.72
CA GLY A 51 -13.65 3.95 4.03
C GLY A 51 -14.20 3.21 5.25
N LEU A 52 -15.23 3.79 5.85
CA LEU A 52 -15.94 3.17 6.97
C LEU A 52 -16.74 1.96 6.50
N GLU A 53 -16.65 0.85 7.20
CA GLU A 53 -17.46 -0.36 6.90
C GLU A 53 -18.97 -0.07 6.86
N SER A 54 -19.44 0.86 7.71
CA SER A 54 -20.86 1.22 7.80
C SER A 54 -21.38 2.04 6.61
N ARG A 55 -20.51 2.70 5.82
CA ARG A 55 -20.92 3.59 4.73
C ARG A 55 -20.53 3.09 3.34
N GLY A 56 -19.42 2.36 3.23
CA GLY A 56 -18.93 1.86 1.95
C GLY A 56 -18.37 2.92 1.00
N ASP A 57 -18.26 4.17 1.43
CA ASP A 57 -17.75 5.27 0.61
C ASP A 57 -16.24 5.38 0.72
N ASN A 58 -15.56 5.43 -0.43
CA ASN A 58 -14.14 5.75 -0.47
C ASN A 58 -13.94 7.24 -0.19
N ILE A 59 -13.18 7.58 0.85
CA ILE A 59 -12.86 8.98 1.18
C ILE A 59 -11.68 9.53 0.36
N LEU A 60 -10.92 8.66 -0.29
CA LEU A 60 -9.80 9.08 -1.14
C LEU A 60 -10.32 9.50 -2.51
N TRP A 61 -9.68 10.54 -3.05
CA TRP A 61 -9.90 10.92 -4.43
C TRP A 61 -9.44 9.81 -5.38
N SER A 62 -10.17 9.59 -6.47
CA SER A 62 -9.86 8.55 -7.45
C SER A 62 -10.17 9.00 -8.87
N ASP A 63 -9.26 8.69 -9.80
CA ASP A 63 -9.43 8.94 -11.24
C ASP A 63 -9.78 7.62 -11.94
N SER A 64 -10.96 7.52 -12.52
CA SER A 64 -11.40 6.30 -13.22
C SER A 64 -10.60 6.02 -14.49
N VAL A 65 -9.92 7.01 -15.04
CA VAL A 65 -9.09 6.84 -16.25
C VAL A 65 -7.92 5.90 -16.01
N ILE A 66 -7.39 5.86 -14.79
CA ILE A 66 -6.23 5.01 -14.45
C ILE A 66 -6.60 3.60 -13.99
N ASN A 67 -7.88 3.24 -14.01
CA ASN A 67 -8.33 1.92 -13.58
C ASN A 67 -7.60 0.80 -14.34
N GLY A 68 -7.01 -0.14 -13.61
CA GLY A 68 -6.28 -1.27 -14.19
C GLY A 68 -4.94 -0.92 -14.85
N TRP A 69 -4.43 0.30 -14.67
CA TRP A 69 -3.13 0.69 -15.22
C TRP A 69 -1.98 -0.14 -14.64
N THR A 70 -0.98 -0.34 -15.51
CA THR A 70 0.29 -0.97 -15.16
C THR A 70 1.41 0.08 -15.11
N VAL A 71 2.61 -0.33 -14.73
CA VAL A 71 3.79 0.52 -14.76
C VAL A 71 4.06 1.09 -16.16
N GLU A 72 3.79 0.35 -17.23
CA GLU A 72 3.96 0.80 -18.62
C GLU A 72 3.04 1.97 -18.96
N ASN A 73 1.79 1.94 -18.47
CA ASN A 73 0.86 3.05 -18.64
C ASN A 73 1.39 4.31 -17.97
N TYR A 74 1.90 4.18 -16.73
CA TYR A 74 2.52 5.28 -16.00
C TYR A 74 3.74 5.85 -16.75
N ILE A 75 4.67 5.00 -17.16
CA ILE A 75 5.89 5.41 -17.90
C ILE A 75 5.51 6.20 -19.15
N ARG A 76 4.52 5.72 -19.90
CA ARG A 76 4.07 6.34 -21.17
C ARG A 76 3.38 7.68 -20.97
N THR A 77 2.57 7.83 -19.93
CA THR A 77 1.67 8.98 -19.80
C THR A 77 2.17 10.00 -18.79
N ARG A 78 3.02 9.60 -17.86
CA ARG A 78 3.46 10.38 -16.70
C ARG A 78 2.31 10.95 -15.86
N ARG A 79 1.13 10.38 -15.98
CA ARG A 79 0.00 10.77 -15.15
C ARG A 79 0.20 10.21 -13.75
N SER A 80 0.07 11.10 -12.80
CA SER A 80 0.07 10.74 -11.39
C SER A 80 -1.12 9.84 -11.08
N PRO A 81 -0.89 8.75 -10.38
CA PRO A 81 -1.98 7.94 -9.88
C PRO A 81 -2.79 8.68 -8.80
N ASP A 82 -3.83 7.99 -8.34
CA ASP A 82 -4.79 8.45 -7.33
C ASP A 82 -4.16 8.90 -6.00
N ALA A 83 -4.98 9.43 -5.14
CA ALA A 83 -4.69 9.62 -3.73
C ALA A 83 -4.23 8.31 -3.05
N GLY A 84 -3.58 8.43 -1.90
CA GLY A 84 -2.98 7.28 -1.20
C GLY A 84 -1.65 6.83 -1.78
N ARG A 85 -0.98 7.71 -2.50
CA ARG A 85 0.32 7.52 -3.13
C ARG A 85 1.47 7.78 -2.14
N PHE A 86 2.54 7.02 -2.31
CA PHE A 86 3.76 7.17 -1.54
C PHE A 86 4.91 7.58 -2.45
N ASP A 87 5.26 8.85 -2.38
CA ASP A 87 6.35 9.42 -3.16
C ASP A 87 7.66 9.44 -2.35
N ILE A 88 8.77 9.46 -3.07
CA ILE A 88 10.10 9.65 -2.53
C ILE A 88 10.67 10.91 -3.19
N GLY A 89 11.01 11.91 -2.39
CA GLY A 89 11.72 13.09 -2.85
C GLY A 89 13.21 12.76 -3.02
N ASN A 90 13.90 13.41 -3.85
CA ASN A 90 13.73 14.69 -4.48
C ASN A 90 13.20 14.55 -5.93
N GLU A 91 11.98 14.97 -6.17
CA GLU A 91 11.27 14.78 -7.44
C GLU A 91 11.99 15.44 -8.64
N ARG A 92 12.71 16.54 -8.44
CA ARG A 92 13.41 17.25 -9.51
C ARG A 92 14.76 16.64 -9.91
N ARG A 93 15.36 15.83 -9.04
CA ARG A 93 16.67 15.19 -9.27
C ARG A 93 16.57 13.79 -9.87
N THR A 94 15.38 13.24 -9.94
CA THR A 94 15.18 11.80 -10.12
C THR A 94 14.23 11.48 -11.27
N GLU A 95 14.22 12.31 -12.31
CA GLU A 95 13.42 12.04 -13.51
C GLU A 95 13.60 10.60 -13.99
N ASN A 96 12.50 9.88 -14.07
CA ASN A 96 12.39 8.51 -14.60
C ASN A 96 13.03 7.38 -13.79
N ILE A 97 13.77 7.63 -12.72
CA ILE A 97 14.39 6.57 -11.93
C ILE A 97 13.47 6.01 -10.83
N HIS A 98 12.39 6.71 -10.52
CA HIS A 98 11.40 6.30 -9.50
C HIS A 98 10.39 5.27 -9.97
N ASP A 99 10.28 5.05 -11.28
CA ASP A 99 9.16 4.30 -11.87
C ASP A 99 8.93 2.94 -11.21
N SER A 100 10.00 2.23 -10.88
CA SER A 100 9.94 0.93 -10.21
C SER A 100 9.41 1.00 -8.78
N ILE A 101 9.66 2.10 -8.08
CA ILE A 101 9.18 2.31 -6.71
C ILE A 101 7.76 2.89 -6.70
N TRP A 102 7.45 3.81 -7.60
CA TRP A 102 6.17 4.51 -7.63
C TRP A 102 5.05 3.71 -8.26
N ALA A 103 5.32 2.97 -9.32
CA ALA A 103 4.34 2.24 -10.09
C ALA A 103 4.65 0.75 -10.28
N GLY A 104 5.84 0.31 -9.90
CA GLY A 104 6.24 -1.09 -10.01
C GLY A 104 5.58 -1.99 -8.98
N PRO A 105 5.63 -3.31 -9.19
CA PRO A 105 5.08 -4.27 -8.27
C PRO A 105 5.92 -4.43 -7.00
N TYR A 106 5.25 -4.78 -5.91
CA TYR A 106 5.83 -5.07 -4.61
C TYR A 106 5.61 -6.54 -4.25
N GLN A 107 6.59 -7.15 -3.63
CA GLN A 107 6.42 -8.45 -2.98
C GLN A 107 5.55 -8.28 -1.73
N THR A 108 4.66 -9.24 -1.51
CA THR A 108 3.65 -9.19 -0.44
C THR A 108 3.92 -10.25 0.60
N PHE A 109 3.82 -9.87 1.86
CA PHE A 109 3.89 -10.75 3.01
C PHE A 109 2.73 -10.41 3.96
N ILE A 110 1.96 -11.43 4.33
CA ILE A 110 0.91 -11.31 5.34
C ILE A 110 1.48 -11.93 6.62
N GLU A 111 1.68 -11.11 7.64
CA GLU A 111 2.31 -11.50 8.90
C GLU A 111 1.32 -11.23 10.04
N GLU A 112 0.70 -12.29 10.55
CA GLU A 112 -0.31 -12.21 11.63
C GLU A 112 -1.42 -11.18 11.30
N ASP A 113 -1.27 -9.96 11.81
CA ASP A 113 -2.20 -8.84 11.67
C ASP A 113 -1.63 -7.69 10.80
N LYS A 114 -0.58 -7.93 10.00
CA LYS A 114 0.10 -6.90 9.21
C LYS A 114 0.27 -7.31 7.76
N LEU A 115 0.08 -6.35 6.89
CA LEU A 115 0.45 -6.45 5.49
C LEU A 115 1.79 -5.75 5.29
N ARG A 116 2.81 -6.50 4.89
CA ARG A 116 4.12 -5.96 4.55
C ARG A 116 4.36 -6.05 3.05
N LEU A 117 4.69 -4.93 2.44
CA LEU A 117 5.06 -4.80 1.04
C LEU A 117 6.53 -4.40 0.92
N VAL A 118 7.26 -5.09 0.05
CA VAL A 118 8.68 -4.82 -0.23
C VAL A 118 8.86 -4.57 -1.72
N SER A 119 9.40 -3.41 -2.09
CA SER A 119 9.68 -3.09 -3.49
C SER A 119 10.78 -3.99 -4.06
N HIS A 120 10.83 -4.11 -5.38
CA HIS A 120 12.06 -4.55 -6.00
C HIS A 120 13.19 -3.55 -5.69
N PRO A 121 14.45 -4.03 -5.57
CA PRO A 121 15.60 -3.15 -5.42
C PRO A 121 15.69 -2.18 -6.61
N SER A 122 15.69 -0.86 -6.35
CA SER A 122 15.94 0.13 -7.40
C SER A 122 17.43 0.40 -7.51
N GLN A 123 18.08 -0.22 -8.47
CA GLN A 123 19.51 0.01 -8.71
C GLN A 123 19.78 1.47 -9.12
N ALA A 124 18.86 2.08 -9.87
CA ALA A 124 18.98 3.46 -10.31
C ALA A 124 18.97 4.46 -9.15
N MET A 125 18.17 4.19 -8.11
CA MET A 125 18.11 5.01 -6.90
C MET A 125 19.07 4.54 -5.81
N GLY A 126 19.56 3.33 -5.87
CA GLY A 126 20.39 2.73 -4.82
C GLY A 126 19.61 2.39 -3.55
N ILE A 127 18.28 2.23 -3.65
CA ILE A 127 17.41 1.98 -2.48
C ILE A 127 16.44 0.84 -2.70
N GLN A 128 15.95 0.30 -1.58
CA GLN A 128 14.77 -0.56 -1.49
C GLN A 128 13.81 0.00 -0.46
N VAL A 129 12.51 -0.10 -0.73
CA VAL A 129 11.45 0.42 0.14
C VAL A 129 10.61 -0.70 0.71
N GLU A 130 10.31 -0.60 1.98
CA GLU A 130 9.36 -1.46 2.67
C GLU A 130 8.23 -0.61 3.26
N ARG A 131 6.99 -1.12 3.19
CA ARG A 131 5.81 -0.52 3.82
C ARG A 131 5.05 -1.58 4.59
N ILE A 132 4.66 -1.25 5.81
CA ILE A 132 3.88 -2.14 6.68
C ILE A 132 2.58 -1.41 7.00
N TYR A 133 1.46 -2.07 6.69
CA TYR A 133 0.10 -1.59 6.91
C TYR A 133 -0.57 -2.43 7.98
N PHE A 134 -1.22 -1.79 8.93
CA PHE A 134 -2.07 -2.46 9.92
C PHE A 134 -3.14 -1.50 10.44
N LEU A 135 -4.27 -2.06 10.80
CA LEU A 135 -5.39 -1.33 11.36
C LEU A 135 -5.35 -1.38 12.89
N GLU A 136 -5.69 -0.27 13.52
CA GLU A 136 -5.90 -0.25 14.96
C GLU A 136 -7.18 -1.02 15.33
N GLU A 137 -7.15 -1.77 16.41
CA GLU A 137 -8.27 -2.59 16.83
C GLU A 137 -9.53 -1.76 17.06
N ASN A 138 -10.62 -2.09 16.34
CA ASN A 138 -11.94 -1.45 16.44
C ASN A 138 -11.95 0.08 16.22
N GLN A 139 -10.89 0.64 15.63
CA GLN A 139 -10.78 2.07 15.31
C GLN A 139 -10.64 2.27 13.80
N PRO A 140 -11.13 3.41 13.25
CA PRO A 140 -10.92 3.74 11.85
C PRO A 140 -9.54 4.38 11.62
N VAL A 141 -8.49 3.73 12.11
CA VAL A 141 -7.11 4.21 12.06
C VAL A 141 -6.24 3.19 11.33
N LEU A 142 -5.62 3.63 10.24
CA LEU A 142 -4.61 2.90 9.50
C LEU A 142 -3.21 3.39 9.91
N HIS A 143 -2.39 2.48 10.36
CA HIS A 143 -0.98 2.72 10.58
C HIS A 143 -0.17 2.32 9.35
N ILE A 144 0.75 3.18 8.93
CA ILE A 144 1.66 2.94 7.82
C ILE A 144 3.07 3.21 8.30
N LYS A 145 3.88 2.15 8.38
CA LYS A 145 5.32 2.28 8.64
C LYS A 145 6.06 2.16 7.32
N GLN A 146 6.95 3.11 7.05
CA GLN A 146 7.80 3.08 5.87
C GLN A 146 9.27 2.99 6.26
N ARG A 147 10.03 2.16 5.55
CA ARG A 147 11.46 2.03 5.69
C ARG A 147 12.11 2.12 4.32
N MET A 148 13.17 2.90 4.23
CA MET A 148 14.03 3.00 3.06
C MET A 148 15.40 2.46 3.45
N SER A 149 15.90 1.51 2.68
CA SER A 149 17.23 0.90 2.89
C SER A 149 18.13 1.33 1.75
N ASN A 150 19.31 1.85 2.07
CA ASN A 150 20.37 2.05 1.09
C ASN A 150 20.94 0.68 0.69
N ILE A 151 20.89 0.37 -0.60
CA ILE A 151 21.42 -0.86 -1.20
C ILE A 151 22.61 -0.60 -2.12
N SER A 152 23.07 0.66 -2.20
CA SER A 152 24.24 1.07 -2.97
C SER A 152 25.51 1.02 -2.12
N ASN A 153 26.68 1.14 -2.78
CA ASN A 153 27.96 1.26 -2.10
C ASN A 153 28.31 2.71 -1.68
N GLY A 154 27.46 3.67 -2.02
CA GLY A 154 27.65 5.09 -1.74
C GLY A 154 26.56 5.67 -0.83
N GLU A 155 26.69 6.94 -0.54
CA GLU A 155 25.66 7.70 0.16
C GLU A 155 24.48 7.98 -0.78
N VAL A 156 23.26 7.90 -0.23
CA VAL A 156 22.03 8.31 -0.91
C VAL A 156 21.25 9.28 -0.02
N GLU A 157 20.64 10.28 -0.63
CA GLU A 157 19.88 11.30 0.08
C GLU A 157 18.47 11.38 -0.51
N TYR A 158 17.50 10.81 0.21
CA TYR A 158 16.08 10.81 -0.15
C TYR A 158 15.23 11.08 1.08
N CYS A 159 14.01 11.57 0.85
CA CYS A 159 13.00 11.69 1.89
C CYS A 159 11.69 11.04 1.46
N PHE A 160 10.86 10.63 2.39
CA PHE A 160 9.49 10.26 2.11
C PHE A 160 8.64 11.50 1.88
N TRP A 161 7.86 11.47 0.81
CA TRP A 161 6.90 12.52 0.47
C TRP A 161 5.55 11.87 0.14
N THR A 162 4.72 11.71 1.15
CA THR A 162 3.42 11.08 1.02
C THR A 162 2.37 12.10 0.59
N ARG A 163 1.54 11.75 -0.40
CA ARG A 163 0.38 12.54 -0.82
C ARG A 163 -0.91 11.78 -0.56
N THR A 164 -1.86 12.46 0.06
CA THR A 164 -3.20 11.95 0.29
C THR A 164 -4.21 13.02 -0.07
N ASP A 165 -4.92 12.81 -1.17
CA ASP A 165 -5.98 13.70 -1.61
C ASP A 165 -7.34 13.07 -1.24
N ARG A 166 -8.22 13.89 -0.66
CA ARG A 166 -9.58 13.49 -0.31
C ARG A 166 -10.59 14.04 -1.33
N LYS A 167 -11.72 13.38 -1.39
CA LYS A 167 -12.91 13.89 -2.12
C LYS A 167 -13.44 15.17 -1.47
#